data_3ea8fea560a47cc71a4550a34e33450c
#
_entry.id   3ea8fea560a47cc71a4550a34e33450c
#
_cell.length_a   1.000
_cell.length_b   1.000
_cell.length_c   1.000
_cell.angle_alpha   90.00
_cell.angle_beta   90.00
_cell.angle_gamma   90.00
#
_symmetry.space_group_name_H-M   'P 1'
#
loop_
_entity.id
_entity.type
_entity.pdbx_description
1 polymer ?
#
loop_
_entity_poly.entity_id
_entity_poly.type
_entity_poly.pdbx_seq_one_letter_code
_entity_poly.pdbx_strand_id
1 'polypeptide(L)'
;DGMSDQLDANMIHQYDITNYIETLCEENLHMPIFREIKNYKLDLFETFFFLDAIWDAISCGDNDFNTNIQSTVNDYFKQKSQVLYNIKKLVNKETKLSKLGLIEISNQSFANKPHAKLTKKVTDFLRDHQDLLIDDVSNENQKLILVKNIAQKKLFYNESETAQIEQLSSILQDKKFKEMQVRLKEKAMPIGITAILHGVPGTGKTESVYQLAKESGRN
;
A
#
# COMPACT_ATOMS: atom_id res chain seq x y z
N ASP A 1 -17.62 28.60 -33.79
CA ASP A 1 -17.71 29.35 -32.51
C ASP A 1 -17.52 28.42 -31.29
N GLY A 2 -18.15 27.26 -31.21
CA GLY A 2 -18.03 26.40 -30.01
C GLY A 2 -16.67 25.76 -29.80
N MET A 3 -15.80 25.69 -30.78
CA MET A 3 -14.48 25.08 -30.68
C MET A 3 -13.44 26.06 -30.13
N SER A 4 -13.60 27.36 -30.39
CA SER A 4 -12.79 28.44 -29.84
C SER A 4 -13.03 28.60 -28.34
N ASP A 5 -14.27 28.58 -27.91
CA ASP A 5 -14.66 28.76 -26.50
C ASP A 5 -14.18 27.60 -25.60
N GLN A 6 -14.15 26.36 -26.15
CA GLN A 6 -13.59 25.19 -25.44
C GLN A 6 -12.08 25.25 -25.32
N LEU A 7 -11.38 25.76 -26.33
CA LEU A 7 -9.91 25.94 -26.29
C LEU A 7 -9.52 27.00 -25.25
N ASP A 8 -10.25 28.11 -25.18
CA ASP A 8 -9.98 29.17 -24.21
C ASP A 8 -10.26 28.73 -22.78
N ALA A 9 -11.35 28.02 -22.54
CA ALA A 9 -11.65 27.46 -21.22
C ALA A 9 -10.61 26.44 -20.75
N ASN A 10 -10.09 25.61 -21.66
CA ASN A 10 -9.03 24.65 -21.34
C ASN A 10 -7.69 25.34 -21.04
N MET A 11 -7.35 26.40 -21.75
CA MET A 11 -6.14 27.19 -21.49
C MET A 11 -6.22 27.91 -20.15
N ILE A 12 -7.36 28.52 -19.80
CA ILE A 12 -7.57 29.18 -18.51
C ILE A 12 -7.42 28.17 -17.38
N HIS A 13 -8.08 27.04 -17.46
CA HIS A 13 -8.00 26.00 -16.43
C HIS A 13 -6.58 25.51 -16.20
N GLN A 14 -5.82 25.25 -17.26
CA GLN A 14 -4.43 24.79 -17.15
C GLN A 14 -3.51 25.89 -16.60
N TYR A 15 -3.76 27.13 -16.94
CA TYR A 15 -3.03 28.28 -16.42
C TYR A 15 -3.26 28.46 -14.92
N ASP A 16 -4.48 28.34 -14.47
CA ASP A 16 -4.85 28.46 -13.05
C ASP A 16 -4.19 27.38 -12.21
N ILE A 17 -4.22 26.12 -12.66
CA ILE A 17 -3.56 25.00 -11.97
C ILE A 17 -2.04 25.22 -11.94
N THR A 18 -1.44 25.65 -13.03
CA THR A 18 0.00 25.92 -13.13
C THR A 18 0.45 26.95 -12.12
N ASN A 19 -0.20 28.12 -12.11
CA ASN A 19 0.09 29.19 -11.16
C ASN A 19 -0.09 28.76 -9.72
N TYR A 20 -1.14 27.97 -9.45
CA TYR A 20 -1.39 27.45 -8.10
C TYR A 20 -0.29 26.53 -7.62
N ILE A 21 0.18 25.59 -8.47
CA ILE A 21 1.26 24.66 -8.13
C ILE A 21 2.58 25.41 -7.89
N GLU A 22 2.93 26.36 -8.75
CA GLU A 22 4.14 27.17 -8.59
C GLU A 22 4.12 27.94 -7.27
N THR A 23 3.02 28.64 -6.99
CA THR A 23 2.83 29.37 -5.73
C THR A 23 2.90 28.43 -4.53
N LEU A 24 2.20 27.30 -4.58
CA LEU A 24 2.20 26.29 -3.52
C LEU A 24 3.62 25.81 -3.22
N CYS A 25 4.40 25.51 -4.26
CA CYS A 25 5.77 25.04 -4.10
C CYS A 25 6.69 26.14 -3.52
N GLU A 26 6.54 27.38 -3.94
CA GLU A 26 7.36 28.50 -3.47
C GLU A 26 7.07 28.90 -2.04
N GLU A 27 5.80 28.98 -1.67
CA GLU A 27 5.38 29.36 -0.32
C GLU A 27 5.72 28.30 0.73
N ASN A 28 5.83 27.04 0.33
CA ASN A 28 6.05 25.91 1.23
C ASN A 28 7.49 25.36 1.21
N LEU A 29 8.47 26.09 0.74
CA LEU A 29 9.89 25.69 0.75
C LEU A 29 10.46 25.48 2.15
N HIS A 30 9.75 25.90 3.21
CA HIS A 30 10.11 25.58 4.58
C HIS A 30 9.92 24.09 4.91
N MET A 31 9.01 23.39 4.20
CA MET A 31 8.77 21.96 4.34
C MET A 31 9.80 21.16 3.52
N PRO A 32 10.41 20.11 4.08
CA PRO A 32 11.42 19.29 3.40
C PRO A 32 10.95 18.73 2.05
N ILE A 33 9.72 18.28 1.93
CA ILE A 33 9.18 17.69 0.69
C ILE A 33 9.19 18.69 -0.48
N PHE A 34 8.84 19.95 -0.26
CA PHE A 34 8.83 20.95 -1.33
C PHE A 34 10.24 21.34 -1.78
N ARG A 35 11.23 21.26 -0.87
CA ARG A 35 12.65 21.40 -1.23
C ARG A 35 13.12 20.26 -2.13
N GLU A 36 12.70 19.02 -1.82
CA GLU A 36 13.03 17.87 -2.65
C GLU A 36 12.33 17.93 -4.02
N ILE A 37 11.06 18.33 -4.08
CA ILE A 37 10.35 18.54 -5.35
C ILE A 37 11.13 19.52 -6.25
N LYS A 38 11.62 20.62 -5.68
CA LYS A 38 12.45 21.59 -6.41
C LYS A 38 13.77 20.96 -6.91
N ASN A 39 14.40 20.13 -6.09
CA ASN A 39 15.64 19.43 -6.45
C ASN A 39 15.45 18.42 -7.59
N TYR A 40 14.28 17.74 -7.65
CA TYR A 40 13.96 16.78 -8.71
C TYR A 40 13.76 17.43 -10.09
N LYS A 41 13.54 18.74 -10.15
CA LYS A 41 13.28 19.49 -11.40
C LYS A 41 12.23 18.83 -12.27
N LEU A 42 11.13 18.43 -11.66
CA LEU A 42 9.96 17.90 -12.34
C LEU A 42 9.34 18.96 -13.23
N ASP A 43 8.67 18.55 -14.31
CA ASP A 43 7.78 19.47 -15.01
C ASP A 43 6.49 19.73 -14.20
N LEU A 44 5.70 20.69 -14.60
CA LEU A 44 4.50 21.10 -13.83
C LEU A 44 3.48 19.98 -13.71
N PHE A 45 3.26 19.20 -14.76
CA PHE A 45 2.38 18.04 -14.70
C PHE A 45 2.93 16.94 -13.78
N GLU A 46 4.21 16.65 -13.87
CA GLU A 46 4.89 15.68 -13.00
C GLU A 46 4.82 16.13 -11.52
N THR A 47 4.95 17.43 -11.28
CA THR A 47 4.80 18.01 -9.92
C THR A 47 3.36 17.85 -9.42
N PHE A 48 2.37 18.20 -10.24
CA PHE A 48 0.96 18.02 -9.91
C PHE A 48 0.66 16.55 -9.57
N PHE A 49 1.05 15.64 -10.46
CA PHE A 49 0.82 14.21 -10.29
C PHE A 49 1.48 13.68 -9.00
N PHE A 50 2.67 14.14 -8.69
CA PHE A 50 3.40 13.72 -7.50
C PHE A 50 2.75 14.23 -6.21
N LEU A 51 2.27 15.47 -6.21
CA LEU A 51 1.52 16.06 -5.08
C LEU A 51 0.18 15.34 -4.86
N ASP A 52 -0.52 15.00 -5.95
CA ASP A 52 -1.77 14.24 -5.89
C ASP A 52 -1.53 12.82 -5.32
N ALA A 53 -0.45 12.16 -5.75
CA ALA A 53 -0.06 10.85 -5.20
C ALA A 53 0.31 10.93 -3.70
N ILE A 54 0.95 12.01 -3.27
CA ILE A 54 1.23 12.26 -1.85
C ILE A 54 -0.09 12.49 -1.09
N TRP A 55 -1.02 13.27 -1.66
CA TRP A 55 -2.31 13.53 -1.06
C TRP A 55 -3.15 12.26 -0.89
N ASP A 56 -3.20 11.41 -1.92
CA ASP A 56 -3.87 10.11 -1.84
C ASP A 56 -3.28 9.24 -0.72
N ALA A 57 -1.95 9.24 -0.60
CA ALA A 57 -1.25 8.49 0.43
C ALA A 57 -1.60 8.94 1.85
N ILE A 58 -1.82 10.25 2.04
CA ILE A 58 -2.19 10.82 3.34
C ILE A 58 -3.67 10.59 3.65
N SER A 59 -4.52 10.80 2.64
CA SER A 59 -5.97 10.85 2.82
C SER A 59 -6.59 9.47 3.01
N CYS A 60 -6.00 8.44 2.39
CA CYS A 60 -6.58 7.09 2.43
C CYS A 60 -6.26 6.33 3.71
N GLY A 61 -5.24 6.70 4.48
CA GLY A 61 -4.90 6.08 5.77
C GLY A 61 -4.68 4.55 5.75
N ASP A 62 -4.71 3.94 4.58
CA ASP A 62 -4.63 2.50 4.37
C ASP A 62 -3.37 2.17 3.56
N ASN A 63 -2.77 1.01 3.85
CA ASN A 63 -1.52 0.54 3.22
C ASN A 63 -1.62 0.29 1.70
N ASP A 64 -2.78 0.49 1.10
CA ASP A 64 -3.07 0.19 -0.31
C ASP A 64 -3.51 1.41 -1.12
N PHE A 65 -3.00 2.60 -0.78
CA PHE A 65 -3.28 3.80 -1.55
C PHE A 65 -2.69 3.68 -2.96
N ASN A 66 -3.59 3.83 -3.93
CA ASN A 66 -3.26 3.77 -5.34
C ASN A 66 -3.85 5.01 -6.03
N THR A 67 -2.98 5.87 -6.53
CA THR A 67 -3.42 7.01 -7.33
C THR A 67 -3.93 6.52 -8.69
N ASN A 68 -5.15 6.87 -9.04
CA ASN A 68 -5.75 6.52 -10.31
C ASN A 68 -5.18 7.41 -11.43
N ILE A 69 -4.27 6.85 -12.23
CA ILE A 69 -3.57 7.59 -13.29
C ILE A 69 -4.55 8.30 -14.23
N GLN A 70 -5.64 7.64 -14.63
CA GLN A 70 -6.60 8.23 -15.56
C GLN A 70 -7.35 9.42 -14.95
N SER A 71 -7.73 9.33 -13.67
CA SER A 71 -8.41 10.44 -12.97
C SER A 71 -7.48 11.64 -12.88
N THR A 72 -6.31 11.46 -12.29
CA THR A 72 -5.33 12.54 -12.07
C THR A 72 -4.92 13.22 -13.37
N VAL A 73 -4.69 12.44 -14.45
CA VAL A 73 -4.35 13.03 -15.75
C VAL A 73 -5.53 13.81 -16.35
N ASN A 74 -6.78 13.34 -16.17
CA ASN A 74 -7.98 14.06 -16.62
C ASN A 74 -8.21 15.37 -15.82
N ASP A 75 -7.82 15.39 -14.56
CA ASP A 75 -7.96 16.58 -13.71
C ASP A 75 -7.00 17.69 -14.17
N TYR A 76 -5.81 17.33 -14.66
CA TYR A 76 -4.84 18.27 -15.18
C TYR A 76 -5.08 18.66 -16.65
N PHE A 77 -5.32 17.68 -17.54
CA PHE A 77 -5.51 17.90 -18.98
C PHE A 77 -6.99 17.74 -19.39
N LYS A 78 -7.54 18.73 -20.07
CA LYS A 78 -8.91 18.63 -20.61
C LYS A 78 -8.97 18.09 -22.04
N GLN A 79 -7.86 18.18 -22.78
CA GLN A 79 -7.81 17.69 -24.16
C GLN A 79 -7.52 16.18 -24.17
N LYS A 80 -8.40 15.39 -24.81
CA LYS A 80 -8.27 13.92 -24.89
C LYS A 80 -6.94 13.42 -25.44
N SER A 81 -6.36 14.14 -26.41
CA SER A 81 -5.05 13.79 -26.99
C SER A 81 -3.91 13.90 -25.97
N GLN A 82 -3.92 14.97 -25.17
CA GLN A 82 -2.93 15.17 -24.10
C GLN A 82 -3.10 14.16 -22.99
N VAL A 83 -4.35 13.84 -22.62
CA VAL A 83 -4.68 12.82 -21.62
C VAL A 83 -4.08 11.47 -22.07
N LEU A 84 -4.41 11.01 -23.28
CA LEU A 84 -3.91 9.72 -23.78
C LEU A 84 -2.38 9.67 -23.89
N TYR A 85 -1.76 10.78 -24.34
CA TYR A 85 -0.31 10.89 -24.43
C TYR A 85 0.36 10.75 -23.06
N ASN A 86 -0.13 11.48 -22.06
CA ASN A 86 0.48 11.49 -20.72
C ASN A 86 0.20 10.19 -19.93
N ILE A 87 -0.98 9.58 -20.10
CA ILE A 87 -1.24 8.24 -19.55
C ILE A 87 -0.24 7.22 -20.13
N LYS A 88 -0.02 7.23 -21.45
CA LYS A 88 0.93 6.33 -22.10
C LYS A 88 2.36 6.57 -21.59
N LYS A 89 2.77 7.83 -21.45
CA LYS A 89 4.11 8.21 -20.93
C LYS A 89 4.33 7.73 -19.50
N LEU A 90 3.30 7.83 -18.63
CA LEU A 90 3.34 7.30 -17.26
C LEU A 90 3.43 5.77 -17.24
N VAL A 91 2.53 5.09 -17.95
CA VAL A 91 2.47 3.61 -17.98
C VAL A 91 3.74 3.00 -18.55
N ASN A 92 4.34 3.62 -19.55
CA ASN A 92 5.62 3.20 -20.13
C ASN A 92 6.84 3.57 -19.26
N LYS A 93 6.64 4.23 -18.10
CA LYS A 93 7.72 4.67 -17.19
C LYS A 93 8.70 5.66 -17.84
N GLU A 94 8.22 6.48 -18.78
CA GLU A 94 9.02 7.46 -19.51
C GLU A 94 9.19 8.80 -18.76
N THR A 95 8.40 9.02 -17.70
CA THR A 95 8.42 10.22 -16.86
C THR A 95 9.65 10.28 -15.95
N LYS A 96 10.02 11.48 -15.50
CA LYS A 96 11.06 11.66 -14.48
C LYS A 96 10.62 11.03 -13.14
N LEU A 97 9.32 11.04 -12.82
CA LEU A 97 8.79 10.39 -11.62
C LEU A 97 9.20 8.91 -11.53
N SER A 98 9.05 8.17 -12.63
CA SER A 98 9.47 6.77 -12.69
C SER A 98 10.99 6.60 -12.74
N LYS A 99 11.69 7.46 -13.53
CA LYS A 99 13.16 7.40 -13.68
C LYS A 99 13.91 7.71 -12.39
N LEU A 100 13.36 8.61 -11.56
CA LEU A 100 13.91 8.95 -10.25
C LEU A 100 13.47 7.98 -9.14
N GLY A 101 12.61 7.01 -9.48
CA GLY A 101 12.06 6.06 -8.53
C GLY A 101 11.20 6.72 -7.47
N LEU A 102 10.39 7.71 -7.85
CA LEU A 102 9.45 8.39 -6.94
C LEU A 102 8.10 7.68 -6.90
N ILE A 103 7.69 7.10 -8.03
CA ILE A 103 6.47 6.32 -8.17
C ILE A 103 6.74 4.95 -8.81
N GLU A 104 5.90 4.00 -8.46
CA GLU A 104 5.80 2.69 -9.11
C GLU A 104 4.46 2.56 -9.80
N ILE A 105 4.46 2.05 -11.04
CA ILE A 105 3.24 1.81 -11.81
C ILE A 105 2.84 0.36 -11.66
N SER A 106 1.63 0.15 -11.14
CA SER A 106 1.02 -1.17 -10.99
C SER A 106 -0.05 -1.39 -12.07
N ASN A 107 0.11 -2.49 -12.81
CA ASN A 107 -0.88 -2.96 -13.78
C ASN A 107 -1.71 -4.10 -13.17
N GLN A 108 -2.02 -4.05 -11.88
CA GLN A 108 -2.78 -5.12 -11.23
C GLN A 108 -4.15 -5.28 -11.88
N SER A 109 -4.23 -6.36 -12.52
CA SER A 109 -5.21 -7.15 -13.22
C SER A 109 -6.59 -7.22 -12.54
N PHE A 110 -7.60 -7.32 -13.26
CA PHE A 110 -9.04 -7.53 -13.22
C PHE A 110 -9.92 -6.30 -13.41
N ALA A 111 -9.48 -5.08 -13.14
CA ALA A 111 -10.25 -3.87 -13.48
C ALA A 111 -9.57 -2.98 -14.53
N ASN A 112 -8.46 -3.39 -15.12
CA ASN A 112 -7.74 -2.77 -16.25
C ASN A 112 -7.44 -1.25 -16.15
N LYS A 113 -7.40 -0.68 -14.93
CA LYS A 113 -7.00 0.71 -14.77
C LYS A 113 -5.59 0.76 -14.17
N PRO A 114 -4.63 1.40 -14.84
CA PRO A 114 -3.29 1.56 -14.29
C PRO A 114 -3.33 2.50 -13.09
N HIS A 115 -2.61 2.11 -12.02
CA HIS A 115 -2.47 2.90 -10.81
C HIS A 115 -0.99 3.21 -10.56
N ALA A 116 -0.74 4.31 -9.88
CA ALA A 116 0.57 4.68 -9.40
C ALA A 116 0.61 4.60 -7.87
N LYS A 117 1.74 4.15 -7.32
CA LYS A 117 2.05 4.17 -5.89
C LYS A 117 3.31 4.98 -5.65
N LEU A 118 3.40 5.65 -4.51
CA LEU A 118 4.67 6.19 -4.03
C LEU A 118 5.64 5.05 -3.73
N THR A 119 6.91 5.24 -4.07
CA THR A 119 7.94 4.24 -3.70
C THR A 119 8.23 4.30 -2.21
N LYS A 120 8.77 3.21 -1.68
CA LYS A 120 9.23 3.15 -0.29
C LYS A 120 10.19 4.29 0.07
N LYS A 121 11.07 4.67 -0.86
CA LYS A 121 11.99 5.81 -0.69
C LYS A 121 11.25 7.10 -0.36
N VAL A 122 10.14 7.38 -1.04
CA VAL A 122 9.35 8.60 -0.82
C VAL A 122 8.57 8.51 0.48
N THR A 123 7.93 7.38 0.74
CA THR A 123 7.15 7.19 1.98
C THR A 123 8.02 7.22 3.22
N ASP A 124 9.22 6.63 3.19
CA ASP A 124 10.19 6.70 4.28
C ASP A 124 10.66 8.15 4.49
N PHE A 125 10.97 8.88 3.40
CA PHE A 125 11.35 10.29 3.48
C PHE A 125 10.26 11.14 4.14
N LEU A 126 9.01 10.99 3.73
CA LEU A 126 7.87 11.74 4.28
C LEU A 126 7.67 11.44 5.76
N ARG A 127 7.87 10.21 6.19
CA ARG A 127 7.78 9.79 7.59
C ARG A 127 8.91 10.34 8.44
N ASP A 128 10.14 10.22 7.95
CA ASP A 128 11.34 10.60 8.71
C ASP A 128 11.39 12.10 9.00
N HIS A 129 10.79 12.91 8.12
CA HIS A 129 10.73 14.36 8.28
C HIS A 129 9.48 14.86 8.99
N GLN A 130 8.58 13.96 9.42
CA GLN A 130 7.31 14.27 10.11
C GLN A 130 6.43 15.28 9.36
N ASP A 131 6.70 15.51 8.07
CA ASP A 131 5.91 16.42 7.26
C ASP A 131 4.49 15.88 7.06
N LEU A 132 4.35 14.56 7.14
CA LEU A 132 3.09 13.87 6.92
C LEU A 132 3.03 12.60 7.78
N LEU A 133 1.92 12.42 8.48
CA LEU A 133 1.57 11.17 9.17
C LEU A 133 1.15 10.13 8.11
N ILE A 134 2.12 9.56 7.43
CA ILE A 134 1.88 8.39 6.60
C ILE A 134 2.11 7.17 7.47
N ASP A 135 1.06 6.39 7.69
CA ASP A 135 1.18 5.13 8.39
C ASP A 135 2.16 4.20 7.68
N ASP A 136 2.92 3.46 8.47
CA ASP A 136 4.06 2.67 8.01
C ASP A 136 3.64 1.62 6.96
N VAL A 137 3.81 1.91 5.66
CA VAL A 137 3.59 0.96 4.56
C VAL A 137 4.52 -0.27 4.68
N SER A 138 5.60 -0.16 5.47
CA SER A 138 6.49 -1.29 5.75
C SER A 138 5.85 -2.33 6.68
N ASN A 139 4.65 -2.07 7.18
CA ASN A 139 3.89 -2.97 8.02
C ASN A 139 2.81 -3.76 7.26
N GLU A 140 3.10 -4.28 6.08
CA GLU A 140 2.49 -5.57 5.69
C GLU A 140 2.69 -6.60 6.81
N ASN A 141 3.69 -6.38 7.66
CA ASN A 141 3.95 -7.12 8.88
C ASN A 141 3.27 -6.56 10.15
N GLN A 142 2.58 -5.41 10.12
CA GLN A 142 1.87 -4.92 11.31
C GLN A 142 0.60 -5.72 11.64
N LYS A 143 0.09 -6.51 10.70
CA LYS A 143 -0.88 -7.58 11.01
C LYS A 143 -0.21 -8.81 11.62
N LEU A 144 1.12 -8.92 11.58
CA LEU A 144 1.88 -9.96 12.24
C LEU A 144 2.15 -9.57 13.69
N ILE A 145 1.40 -10.16 14.60
CA ILE A 145 1.67 -10.04 16.02
C ILE A 145 2.89 -10.90 16.32
N LEU A 146 4.01 -10.25 16.61
CA LEU A 146 5.23 -10.98 16.94
C LEU A 146 5.02 -11.76 18.24
N VAL A 147 5.44 -13.02 18.24
CA VAL A 147 5.34 -13.94 19.40
C VAL A 147 5.88 -13.33 20.68
N LYS A 148 6.97 -12.56 20.61
CA LYS A 148 7.56 -11.86 21.76
C LYS A 148 6.63 -10.85 22.41
N ASN A 149 5.65 -10.32 21.67
CA ASN A 149 4.70 -9.32 22.15
C ASN A 149 3.42 -9.96 22.71
N ILE A 150 3.24 -11.27 22.57
CA ILE A 150 2.05 -11.98 23.05
C ILE A 150 2.21 -12.23 24.57
N ALA A 151 1.30 -11.66 25.37
CA ALA A 151 1.21 -11.97 26.79
C ALA A 151 0.76 -13.41 26.99
N GLN A 152 1.38 -14.12 27.95
CA GLN A 152 0.93 -15.46 28.30
C GLN A 152 -0.36 -15.39 29.11
N LYS A 153 -1.39 -16.12 28.65
CA LYS A 153 -2.68 -16.19 29.32
C LYS A 153 -3.08 -17.64 29.49
N LYS A 154 -3.72 -17.94 30.63
CA LYS A 154 -4.31 -19.25 30.88
C LYS A 154 -5.73 -19.24 30.30
N LEU A 155 -5.99 -20.13 29.36
CA LEU A 155 -7.30 -20.32 28.77
C LEU A 155 -7.95 -21.58 29.36
N PHE A 156 -9.26 -21.58 29.40
CA PHE A 156 -10.03 -22.68 29.95
C PHE A 156 -10.90 -23.26 28.83
N TYR A 157 -10.73 -24.53 28.55
CA TYR A 157 -11.44 -25.28 27.54
C TYR A 157 -12.19 -26.45 28.16
N ASN A 158 -13.21 -26.92 27.50
CA ASN A 158 -13.78 -28.22 27.85
C ASN A 158 -12.86 -29.36 27.37
N GLU A 159 -13.13 -30.60 27.76
CA GLU A 159 -12.27 -31.75 27.43
C GLU A 159 -12.09 -31.94 25.92
N SER A 160 -13.17 -31.78 25.14
CA SER A 160 -13.12 -31.93 23.67
C SER A 160 -12.29 -30.84 23.02
N GLU A 161 -12.45 -29.59 23.46
CA GLU A 161 -11.68 -28.44 22.96
C GLU A 161 -10.22 -28.56 23.34
N THR A 162 -9.90 -29.00 24.55
CA THR A 162 -8.55 -29.26 25.03
C THR A 162 -7.84 -30.25 24.13
N ALA A 163 -8.47 -31.38 23.81
CA ALA A 163 -7.89 -32.40 22.94
C ALA A 163 -7.61 -31.88 21.54
N GLN A 164 -8.49 -31.02 20.96
CA GLN A 164 -8.30 -30.41 19.64
C GLN A 164 -7.16 -29.39 19.64
N ILE A 165 -7.07 -28.53 20.66
CA ILE A 165 -5.99 -27.55 20.81
C ILE A 165 -4.65 -28.24 21.01
N GLU A 166 -4.57 -29.27 21.84
CA GLU A 166 -3.36 -30.08 22.05
C GLU A 166 -2.90 -30.77 20.77
N GLN A 167 -3.85 -31.33 20.00
CA GLN A 167 -3.54 -31.91 18.70
C GLN A 167 -2.94 -30.87 17.75
N LEU A 168 -3.54 -29.68 17.65
CA LEU A 168 -3.04 -28.60 16.80
C LEU A 168 -1.67 -28.11 17.28
N SER A 169 -1.49 -27.89 18.59
CA SER A 169 -0.20 -27.52 19.18
C SER A 169 0.88 -28.55 18.87
N SER A 170 0.56 -29.84 19.00
CA SER A 170 1.47 -30.94 18.68
C SER A 170 1.93 -30.95 17.22
N ILE A 171 1.04 -30.65 16.27
CA ILE A 171 1.36 -30.57 14.83
C ILE A 171 2.24 -29.35 14.53
N LEU A 172 2.05 -28.25 15.24
CA LEU A 172 2.81 -27.01 15.04
C LEU A 172 4.25 -27.08 15.58
N GLN A 173 4.60 -28.09 16.38
CA GLN A 173 6.00 -28.29 16.82
C GLN A 173 6.92 -28.54 15.63
N ASP A 174 8.09 -27.94 15.61
CA ASP A 174 9.01 -27.92 14.45
C ASP A 174 9.33 -29.30 13.88
N LYS A 175 9.58 -30.29 14.73
CA LYS A 175 9.91 -31.63 14.28
C LYS A 175 8.74 -32.29 13.53
N LYS A 176 7.57 -32.29 14.15
CA LYS A 176 6.36 -32.90 13.56
C LYS A 176 5.88 -32.16 12.33
N PHE A 177 6.01 -30.81 12.34
CA PHE A 177 5.66 -29.99 11.20
C PHE A 177 6.53 -30.31 9.98
N LYS A 178 7.84 -30.41 10.15
CA LYS A 178 8.77 -30.79 9.08
C LYS A 178 8.50 -32.20 8.54
N GLU A 179 8.27 -33.18 9.42
CA GLU A 179 7.93 -34.55 9.03
C GLU A 179 6.63 -34.59 8.21
N MET A 180 5.63 -33.79 8.60
CA MET A 180 4.38 -33.69 7.87
C MET A 180 4.58 -33.03 6.50
N GLN A 181 5.36 -31.96 6.41
CA GLN A 181 5.68 -31.29 5.13
C GLN A 181 6.35 -32.25 4.14
N VAL A 182 7.28 -33.09 4.60
CA VAL A 182 7.92 -34.11 3.76
C VAL A 182 6.87 -35.09 3.21
N ARG A 183 5.99 -35.63 4.05
CA ARG A 183 4.92 -36.53 3.64
C ARG A 183 3.93 -35.93 2.64
N LEU A 184 3.58 -34.65 2.83
CA LEU A 184 2.70 -33.93 1.91
C LEU A 184 3.37 -33.72 0.55
N LYS A 185 4.66 -33.38 0.55
CA LYS A 185 5.46 -33.22 -0.67
C LYS A 185 5.59 -34.53 -1.46
N GLU A 186 5.85 -35.64 -0.77
CA GLU A 186 5.91 -36.98 -1.40
C GLU A 186 4.60 -37.39 -2.08
N LYS A 187 3.47 -36.88 -1.56
CA LYS A 187 2.12 -37.12 -2.12
C LYS A 187 1.66 -36.06 -3.10
N ALA A 188 2.54 -35.13 -3.53
CA ALA A 188 2.23 -34.00 -4.38
C ALA A 188 1.05 -33.14 -3.85
N MET A 189 0.90 -33.05 -2.53
CA MET A 189 -0.12 -32.24 -1.86
C MET A 189 0.44 -30.86 -1.46
N PRO A 190 -0.42 -29.82 -1.33
CA PRO A 190 0.01 -28.52 -0.86
C PRO A 190 0.71 -28.61 0.50
N ILE A 191 1.84 -27.92 0.63
CA ILE A 191 2.68 -27.93 1.84
C ILE A 191 2.16 -26.84 2.78
N GLY A 192 1.26 -27.19 3.69
CA GLY A 192 0.72 -26.27 4.67
C GLY A 192 -0.38 -26.88 5.53
N ILE A 193 -0.72 -26.18 6.60
CA ILE A 193 -1.87 -26.52 7.46
C ILE A 193 -2.82 -25.34 7.45
N THR A 194 -4.07 -25.61 7.19
CA THR A 194 -5.17 -24.64 7.40
C THR A 194 -6.04 -25.15 8.54
N ALA A 195 -6.18 -24.34 9.57
CA ALA A 195 -7.09 -24.62 10.69
C ALA A 195 -8.16 -23.52 10.76
N ILE A 196 -9.41 -23.93 10.99
CA ILE A 196 -10.53 -23.02 11.16
C ILE A 196 -11.07 -23.20 12.60
N LEU A 197 -10.97 -22.12 13.39
CA LEU A 197 -11.58 -22.07 14.71
C LEU A 197 -12.98 -21.46 14.59
N HIS A 198 -14.00 -22.22 14.97
CA HIS A 198 -15.38 -21.76 14.93
C HIS A 198 -15.98 -21.71 16.36
N GLY A 199 -17.05 -20.97 16.55
CA GLY A 199 -17.74 -20.81 17.82
C GLY A 199 -18.36 -19.43 17.98
N VAL A 200 -19.16 -19.22 19.02
CA VAL A 200 -19.82 -17.93 19.27
C VAL A 200 -18.82 -16.81 19.58
N PRO A 201 -19.18 -15.55 19.34
CA PRO A 201 -18.31 -14.40 19.69
C PRO A 201 -17.92 -14.42 21.18
N GLY A 202 -16.69 -14.01 21.51
CA GLY A 202 -16.21 -13.92 22.90
C GLY A 202 -15.68 -15.22 23.52
N THR A 203 -15.69 -16.36 22.82
CA THR A 203 -15.18 -17.65 23.35
C THR A 203 -13.66 -17.83 23.29
N GLY A 204 -12.90 -16.77 23.07
CA GLY A 204 -11.42 -16.82 23.15
C GLY A 204 -10.71 -17.37 21.91
N LYS A 205 -11.37 -17.56 20.75
CA LYS A 205 -10.75 -18.12 19.53
C LYS A 205 -9.46 -17.41 19.12
N THR A 206 -9.49 -16.10 19.06
CA THR A 206 -8.30 -15.28 18.71
C THR A 206 -7.19 -15.45 19.74
N GLU A 207 -7.54 -15.49 21.02
CA GLU A 207 -6.58 -15.68 22.11
C GLU A 207 -5.96 -17.09 22.04
N SER A 208 -6.75 -18.11 21.68
CA SER A 208 -6.22 -19.48 21.46
C SER A 208 -5.15 -19.51 20.38
N VAL A 209 -5.36 -18.77 19.26
CA VAL A 209 -4.34 -18.66 18.20
C VAL A 209 -3.08 -17.98 18.73
N TYR A 210 -3.20 -16.93 19.52
CA TYR A 210 -2.04 -16.25 20.11
C TYR A 210 -1.24 -17.16 21.03
N GLN A 211 -1.92 -17.94 21.88
CA GLN A 211 -1.22 -18.86 22.77
C GLN A 211 -0.57 -20.00 22.01
N LEU A 212 -1.21 -20.56 20.96
CA LEU A 212 -0.61 -21.55 20.06
C LEU A 212 0.63 -21.00 19.33
N ALA A 213 0.58 -19.77 18.82
CA ALA A 213 1.72 -19.11 18.20
C ALA A 213 2.87 -18.98 19.20
N LYS A 214 2.57 -18.57 20.44
CA LYS A 214 3.56 -18.45 21.51
C LYS A 214 4.20 -19.77 21.88
N GLU A 215 3.42 -20.86 22.01
CA GLU A 215 3.91 -22.20 22.33
C GLU A 215 4.77 -22.80 21.22
N SER A 216 4.41 -22.54 19.95
CA SER A 216 5.14 -23.04 18.78
C SER A 216 6.31 -22.17 18.37
N GLY A 217 6.44 -20.95 18.90
CA GLY A 217 7.45 -19.96 18.50
C GLY A 217 7.27 -19.42 17.08
N ARG A 218 6.06 -19.54 16.48
CA ARG A 218 5.75 -19.12 15.10
C ARG A 218 5.00 -17.82 15.09
N ASN A 219 5.48 -16.88 14.27
CA ASN A 219 4.78 -15.62 13.99
C ASN A 219 3.72 -15.83 12.90
#